data_a49b87e59ae7c5c92f7282740ab2a3b0
#
_entry.id   a49b87e59ae7c5c92f7282740ab2a3b0
#
_cell.length_a   1.000
_cell.length_b   1.000
_cell.length_c   1.000
_cell.angle_alpha   90.00
_cell.angle_beta   90.00
_cell.angle_gamma   90.00
#
_symmetry.space_group_name_H-M   'P 1'
#
loop_
_entity.id
_entity.type
_entity.pdbx_description
1 polymer ?
#
loop_
_entity_poly.entity_id
_entity_poly.type
_entity_poly.pdbx_seq_one_letter_code
_entity_poly.pdbx_strand_id
1 'polypeptide(L)'
;MEHAYEWGEGVYTLLSWFKKDKVKNARVLVAGAGALGNEVVKNLALFGVGNIYVVDFDTIEISNLTRSVLFREKDAYSHAYKAQIVAERAMEINPQIKVVPIVGNLFSEVGFGLYQSVDVIIGCLDSHIARYLLNRLAMRAGKTWIDGSIENLTGAVKVYTPGVNCYECGLSREAFNNIMLRTGCADVVRTQNKAGRVATTPISASIIGAMQVQEAMKIIHASDEEPVPFKTLEGKMLRYEGMTNSVNIYRYASWKKSCPAHERWDDVICAEDLSAEDAVGVILSKLKTLLGAEAVEI
;
A
#
# COMPACT_ATOMS: atom_id res chain seq x y z
N MET A 1 9.54 -4.32 39.16
CA MET A 1 9.59 -3.31 38.08
C MET A 1 9.89 -4.08 36.81
N GLU A 2 8.86 -4.36 35.99
CA GLU A 2 9.09 -4.91 34.68
C GLU A 2 9.90 -3.89 33.88
N HIS A 3 11.10 -4.27 33.46
CA HIS A 3 11.86 -3.48 32.50
C HIS A 3 11.02 -3.40 31.22
N ALA A 4 10.49 -2.23 30.92
CA ALA A 4 9.76 -2.01 29.70
C ALA A 4 10.74 -2.29 28.53
N TYR A 5 10.60 -3.47 27.92
CA TYR A 5 11.34 -3.86 26.73
C TYR A 5 11.04 -2.86 25.61
N GLU A 6 12.09 -2.31 25.06
CA GLU A 6 11.97 -1.42 23.91
C GLU A 6 12.31 -2.16 22.61
N TRP A 7 11.36 -2.22 21.66
CA TRP A 7 11.54 -2.97 20.43
C TRP A 7 12.77 -2.52 19.64
N GLY A 8 13.58 -3.48 19.21
CA GLY A 8 14.83 -3.21 18.47
C GLY A 8 15.98 -2.67 19.28
N GLU A 9 15.85 -2.60 20.62
CA GLU A 9 16.94 -2.21 21.50
C GLU A 9 18.14 -3.14 21.30
N GLY A 10 19.33 -2.53 21.17
CA GLY A 10 20.59 -3.25 20.96
C GLY A 10 20.91 -3.56 19.50
N VAL A 11 19.94 -3.87 18.62
CA VAL A 11 20.21 -4.20 17.20
C VAL A 11 20.12 -2.96 16.31
N TYR A 12 19.01 -2.24 16.37
CA TYR A 12 18.80 -1.08 15.48
C TYR A 12 19.65 0.13 15.90
N THR A 13 20.09 0.21 17.13
CA THR A 13 21.05 1.23 17.61
C THR A 13 22.43 1.12 16.94
N LEU A 14 22.77 -0.05 16.40
CA LEU A 14 24.01 -0.28 15.64
C LEU A 14 23.93 0.23 14.19
N LEU A 15 22.73 0.53 13.71
CA LEU A 15 22.51 1.04 12.36
C LEU A 15 22.52 2.57 12.36
N SER A 16 23.64 3.18 11.99
CA SER A 16 23.85 4.63 12.03
C SER A 16 22.80 5.44 11.26
N TRP A 17 22.16 4.84 10.26
CA TRP A 17 21.12 5.46 9.44
C TRP A 17 19.71 5.29 10.00
N PHE A 18 19.51 4.37 10.94
CA PHE A 18 18.17 4.04 11.45
C PHE A 18 17.73 5.05 12.50
N LYS A 19 16.64 5.76 12.21
CA LYS A 19 16.04 6.74 13.11
C LYS A 19 14.76 6.17 13.71
N LYS A 20 14.88 5.63 14.91
CA LYS A 20 13.81 4.93 15.62
C LYS A 20 12.53 5.74 15.72
N ASP A 21 12.62 7.02 16.09
CA ASP A 21 11.45 7.89 16.25
C ASP A 21 10.70 8.11 14.95
N LYS A 22 11.40 8.20 13.82
CA LYS A 22 10.77 8.27 12.50
C LYS A 22 9.97 7.02 12.21
N VAL A 23 10.53 5.83 12.45
CA VAL A 23 9.87 4.56 12.20
C VAL A 23 8.68 4.36 13.15
N LYS A 24 8.84 4.67 14.43
CA LYS A 24 7.78 4.58 15.44
C LYS A 24 6.58 5.51 15.14
N ASN A 25 6.82 6.67 14.57
CA ASN A 25 5.77 7.62 14.22
C ASN A 25 5.25 7.43 12.80
N ALA A 26 5.92 6.64 11.98
CA ALA A 26 5.55 6.40 10.59
C ALA A 26 4.15 5.77 10.46
N ARG A 27 3.46 6.17 9.38
CA ARG A 27 2.15 5.70 8.97
C ARG A 27 2.25 5.09 7.59
N VAL A 28 2.00 3.80 7.47
CA VAL A 28 2.11 3.05 6.21
C VAL A 28 0.78 2.43 5.85
N LEU A 29 0.32 2.67 4.62
CA LEU A 29 -0.85 2.00 4.05
C LEU A 29 -0.37 0.82 3.19
N VAL A 30 -0.84 -0.38 3.50
CA VAL A 30 -0.59 -1.60 2.73
C VAL A 30 -1.87 -2.00 2.00
N ALA A 31 -1.85 -1.92 0.69
CA ALA A 31 -2.97 -2.27 -0.18
C ALA A 31 -2.82 -3.73 -0.65
N GLY A 32 -3.62 -4.62 -0.10
CA GLY A 32 -3.59 -6.06 -0.31
C GLY A 32 -2.87 -6.84 0.80
N ALA A 33 -3.52 -7.89 1.31
CA ALA A 33 -3.03 -8.77 2.37
C ALA A 33 -2.77 -10.21 1.88
N GLY A 34 -2.51 -10.38 0.57
CA GLY A 34 -2.12 -11.66 -0.04
C GLY A 34 -0.66 -12.04 0.27
N ALA A 35 -0.02 -12.83 -0.59
CA ALA A 35 1.35 -13.31 -0.39
C ALA A 35 2.36 -12.17 -0.15
N LEU A 36 2.35 -11.14 -1.01
CA LEU A 36 3.19 -9.96 -0.83
C LEU A 36 2.85 -9.18 0.44
N GLY A 37 1.55 -8.90 0.67
CA GLY A 37 1.10 -8.16 1.84
C GLY A 37 1.48 -8.82 3.16
N ASN A 38 1.43 -10.15 3.23
CA ASN A 38 1.91 -10.92 4.39
C ASN A 38 3.40 -10.63 4.68
N GLU A 39 4.25 -10.69 3.67
CA GLU A 39 5.68 -10.45 3.80
C GLU A 39 5.99 -8.98 4.13
N VAL A 40 5.28 -8.06 3.49
CA VAL A 40 5.41 -6.62 3.75
C VAL A 40 5.04 -6.29 5.20
N VAL A 41 3.85 -6.71 5.65
CA VAL A 41 3.39 -6.38 7.01
C VAL A 41 4.25 -7.04 8.08
N LYS A 42 4.67 -8.30 7.88
CA LYS A 42 5.65 -8.96 8.75
C LYS A 42 6.94 -8.14 8.89
N ASN A 43 7.52 -7.69 7.78
CA ASN A 43 8.76 -6.93 7.82
C ASN A 43 8.58 -5.54 8.44
N LEU A 44 7.46 -4.85 8.16
CA LEU A 44 7.13 -3.57 8.81
C LEU A 44 7.00 -3.73 10.33
N ALA A 45 6.34 -4.82 10.79
CA ALA A 45 6.21 -5.13 12.21
C ALA A 45 7.57 -5.40 12.86
N LEU A 46 8.46 -6.15 12.20
CA LEU A 46 9.82 -6.41 12.67
C LEU A 46 10.65 -5.13 12.76
N PHE A 47 10.50 -4.18 11.84
CA PHE A 47 11.15 -2.86 11.93
C PHE A 47 10.55 -1.96 13.00
N GLY A 48 9.34 -2.26 13.49
CA GLY A 48 8.65 -1.44 14.49
C GLY A 48 7.97 -0.20 13.91
N VAL A 49 7.47 -0.29 12.66
CA VAL A 49 6.65 0.77 12.07
C VAL A 49 5.40 0.97 12.92
N GLY A 50 5.26 2.17 13.51
CA GLY A 50 4.30 2.39 14.58
C GLY A 50 2.85 2.33 14.16
N ASN A 51 2.50 2.71 12.93
CA ASN A 51 1.11 2.68 12.45
C ASN A 51 1.03 2.07 11.05
N ILE A 52 0.36 0.94 10.95
CA ILE A 52 0.16 0.21 9.70
C ILE A 52 -1.35 0.08 9.45
N TYR A 53 -1.79 0.46 8.26
CA TYR A 53 -3.17 0.27 7.80
C TYR A 53 -3.15 -0.81 6.71
N VAL A 54 -3.91 -1.88 6.89
CA VAL A 54 -3.94 -3.02 5.95
C VAL A 54 -5.33 -3.12 5.35
N VAL A 55 -5.42 -2.98 4.03
CA VAL A 55 -6.70 -3.01 3.30
C VAL A 55 -6.78 -4.26 2.44
N ASP A 56 -7.77 -5.09 2.67
CA ASP A 56 -8.10 -6.26 1.84
C ASP A 56 -9.54 -6.71 2.14
N PHE A 57 -10.32 -7.04 1.12
CA PHE A 57 -11.71 -7.50 1.27
C PHE A 57 -11.87 -9.02 1.24
N ASP A 58 -10.83 -9.74 0.86
CA ASP A 58 -10.88 -11.19 0.69
C ASP A 58 -10.83 -11.94 2.02
N THR A 59 -11.37 -13.16 1.99
CA THR A 59 -11.17 -14.18 3.03
C THR A 59 -10.00 -15.10 2.69
N ILE A 60 -9.51 -15.79 3.72
CA ILE A 60 -8.41 -16.73 3.60
C ILE A 60 -8.92 -18.05 3.01
N GLU A 61 -8.23 -18.55 1.98
CA GLU A 61 -8.45 -19.87 1.38
C GLU A 61 -7.27 -20.80 1.68
N ILE A 62 -7.51 -22.12 1.66
CA ILE A 62 -6.45 -23.14 1.83
C ILE A 62 -5.29 -22.92 0.84
N SER A 63 -5.62 -22.52 -0.39
CA SER A 63 -4.62 -22.21 -1.43
C SER A 63 -3.66 -21.08 -1.05
N ASN A 64 -4.02 -20.20 -0.11
CA ASN A 64 -3.17 -19.10 0.35
C ASN A 64 -2.05 -19.57 1.29
N LEU A 65 -2.26 -20.67 2.02
CA LEU A 65 -1.34 -21.15 3.06
C LEU A 65 0.05 -21.49 2.52
N THR A 66 0.16 -21.84 1.26
CA THR A 66 1.43 -22.22 0.63
C THR A 66 2.40 -21.06 0.43
N ARG A 67 1.93 -19.80 0.55
CA ARG A 67 2.71 -18.60 0.25
C ARG A 67 2.43 -17.37 1.15
N SER A 68 1.65 -17.55 2.21
CA SER A 68 1.25 -16.44 3.10
C SER A 68 1.63 -16.80 4.53
N VAL A 69 2.75 -16.26 4.99
CA VAL A 69 3.44 -16.67 6.23
C VAL A 69 2.63 -16.40 7.51
N LEU A 70 1.72 -15.43 7.50
CA LEU A 70 0.92 -15.04 8.67
C LEU A 70 -0.37 -15.86 8.81
N PHE A 71 -0.78 -16.62 7.80
CA PHE A 71 -2.01 -17.42 7.84
C PHE A 71 -1.79 -18.81 8.43
N ARG A 72 -2.83 -19.36 9.01
CA ARG A 72 -2.87 -20.72 9.57
C ARG A 72 -4.07 -21.47 9.00
N GLU A 73 -4.02 -22.78 9.08
CA GLU A 73 -5.07 -23.65 8.57
C GLU A 73 -6.45 -23.35 9.19
N LYS A 74 -6.49 -23.07 10.49
CA LYS A 74 -7.72 -22.66 11.19
C LYS A 74 -8.35 -21.40 10.61
N ASP A 75 -7.54 -20.44 10.14
CA ASP A 75 -8.00 -19.16 9.59
C ASP A 75 -8.68 -19.39 8.22
N ALA A 76 -8.20 -20.37 7.45
CA ALA A 76 -8.82 -20.78 6.18
C ALA A 76 -10.15 -21.52 6.38
N TYR A 77 -10.23 -22.42 7.37
CA TYR A 77 -11.49 -23.12 7.68
C TYR A 77 -12.57 -22.19 8.24
N SER A 78 -12.20 -21.15 8.95
CA SER A 78 -13.15 -20.15 9.45
C SER A 78 -13.49 -19.07 8.43
N HIS A 79 -12.90 -19.09 7.22
CA HIS A 79 -13.02 -18.04 6.22
C HIS A 79 -12.74 -16.64 6.78
N ALA A 80 -11.73 -16.54 7.68
CA ALA A 80 -11.36 -15.28 8.29
C ALA A 80 -10.88 -14.27 7.24
N TYR A 81 -11.14 -13.00 7.46
CA TYR A 81 -10.70 -11.93 6.57
C TYR A 81 -9.18 -11.75 6.61
N LYS A 82 -8.56 -11.66 5.43
CA LYS A 82 -7.10 -11.53 5.28
C LYS A 82 -6.55 -10.34 6.07
N ALA A 83 -7.16 -9.16 5.94
CA ALA A 83 -6.71 -7.96 6.64
C ALA A 83 -6.71 -8.11 8.16
N GLN A 84 -7.75 -8.73 8.72
CA GLN A 84 -7.87 -8.95 10.18
C GLN A 84 -6.76 -9.86 10.69
N ILE A 85 -6.57 -11.02 10.07
CA ILE A 85 -5.55 -11.98 10.52
C ILE A 85 -4.14 -11.42 10.36
N VAL A 86 -3.86 -10.71 9.27
CA VAL A 86 -2.55 -10.06 9.08
C VAL A 86 -2.30 -9.03 10.19
N ALA A 87 -3.30 -8.23 10.56
CA ALA A 87 -3.16 -7.24 11.62
C ALA A 87 -2.93 -7.89 12.99
N GLU A 88 -3.71 -8.90 13.34
CA GLU A 88 -3.55 -9.66 14.60
C GLU A 88 -2.13 -10.27 14.69
N ARG A 89 -1.69 -10.98 13.66
CA ARG A 89 -0.38 -11.62 13.64
C ARG A 89 0.79 -10.63 13.65
N ALA A 90 0.62 -9.48 13.02
CA ALA A 90 1.65 -8.44 13.07
C ALA A 90 1.80 -7.86 14.49
N MET A 91 0.71 -7.67 15.22
CA MET A 91 0.74 -7.24 16.62
C MET A 91 1.21 -8.35 17.58
N GLU A 92 1.03 -9.64 17.23
CA GLU A 92 1.68 -10.74 17.94
C GLU A 92 3.22 -10.73 17.76
N ILE A 93 3.71 -10.37 16.56
CA ILE A 93 5.15 -10.21 16.30
C ILE A 93 5.70 -9.04 17.11
N ASN A 94 5.03 -7.89 17.06
CA ASN A 94 5.44 -6.69 17.75
C ASN A 94 4.25 -6.02 18.46
N PRO A 95 4.09 -6.22 19.78
CA PRO A 95 2.97 -5.64 20.53
C PRO A 95 3.03 -4.10 20.69
N GLN A 96 4.12 -3.46 20.29
CA GLN A 96 4.30 -2.01 20.42
C GLN A 96 3.81 -1.22 19.21
N ILE A 97 3.37 -1.89 18.14
CA ILE A 97 2.84 -1.25 16.94
C ILE A 97 1.31 -1.28 16.93
N LYS A 98 0.72 -0.38 16.16
CA LYS A 98 -0.71 -0.36 15.87
C LYS A 98 -0.94 -0.80 14.42
N VAL A 99 -1.68 -1.89 14.25
CA VAL A 99 -2.10 -2.33 12.92
C VAL A 99 -3.62 -2.28 12.84
N VAL A 100 -4.12 -1.48 11.90
CA VAL A 100 -5.55 -1.27 11.68
C VAL A 100 -5.99 -2.06 10.45
N PRO A 101 -6.78 -3.13 10.61
CA PRO A 101 -7.36 -3.84 9.49
C PRO A 101 -8.54 -3.06 8.91
N ILE A 102 -8.60 -2.95 7.60
CA ILE A 102 -9.72 -2.40 6.86
C ILE A 102 -10.22 -3.50 5.93
N VAL A 103 -11.34 -4.13 6.32
CA VAL A 103 -12.00 -5.15 5.52
C VAL A 103 -12.90 -4.45 4.52
N GLY A 104 -12.41 -4.26 3.32
CA GLY A 104 -13.17 -3.50 2.33
C GLY A 104 -12.39 -3.24 1.05
N ASN A 105 -13.09 -2.63 0.11
CA ASN A 105 -12.50 -2.22 -1.14
C ASN A 105 -11.68 -0.94 -0.95
N LEU A 106 -10.44 -0.96 -1.41
CA LEU A 106 -9.49 0.14 -1.33
C LEU A 106 -10.04 1.48 -1.88
N PHE A 107 -10.97 1.43 -2.82
CA PHE A 107 -11.43 2.60 -3.58
C PHE A 107 -12.76 3.16 -3.09
N SER A 108 -13.61 2.35 -2.46
CA SER A 108 -14.95 2.75 -1.99
C SER A 108 -15.04 2.88 -0.47
N GLU A 109 -14.22 2.13 0.29
CA GLU A 109 -14.33 2.06 1.74
C GLU A 109 -13.15 2.69 2.48
N VAL A 110 -12.13 3.15 1.74
CA VAL A 110 -11.02 3.90 2.33
C VAL A 110 -11.19 5.38 2.03
N GLY A 111 -11.44 6.17 3.04
CA GLY A 111 -11.58 7.62 2.92
C GLY A 111 -10.29 8.28 2.43
N PHE A 112 -10.42 9.32 1.60
CA PHE A 112 -9.27 10.01 1.01
C PHE A 112 -8.31 10.60 2.06
N GLY A 113 -8.82 11.02 3.22
CA GLY A 113 -8.01 11.51 4.34
C GLY A 113 -6.96 10.50 4.81
N LEU A 114 -7.23 9.18 4.72
CA LEU A 114 -6.21 8.18 5.06
C LEU A 114 -5.04 8.24 4.07
N TYR A 115 -5.32 8.37 2.76
CA TYR A 115 -4.26 8.52 1.75
C TYR A 115 -3.39 9.76 2.00
N GLN A 116 -3.99 10.85 2.46
CA GLN A 116 -3.24 12.07 2.79
C GLN A 116 -2.45 11.96 4.09
N SER A 117 -2.91 11.15 5.05
CA SER A 117 -2.31 11.04 6.38
C SER A 117 -1.11 10.10 6.46
N VAL A 118 -0.91 9.21 5.48
CA VAL A 118 0.20 8.25 5.49
C VAL A 118 1.47 8.83 4.88
N ASP A 119 2.62 8.30 5.29
CA ASP A 119 3.93 8.70 4.78
C ASP A 119 4.26 8.00 3.45
N VAL A 120 3.83 6.75 3.32
CA VAL A 120 4.07 5.93 2.13
C VAL A 120 2.96 4.88 1.96
N ILE A 121 2.67 4.53 0.71
CA ILE A 121 1.73 3.49 0.34
C ILE A 121 2.49 2.31 -0.27
N ILE A 122 2.18 1.08 0.15
CA ILE A 122 2.76 -0.13 -0.43
C ILE A 122 1.66 -0.93 -1.12
N GLY A 123 1.78 -1.08 -2.44
CA GLY A 123 0.86 -1.83 -3.27
C GLY A 123 1.28 -3.31 -3.37
N CYS A 124 0.43 -4.19 -2.86
CA CYS A 124 0.57 -5.65 -2.91
C CYS A 124 -0.59 -6.26 -3.73
N LEU A 125 -0.89 -5.61 -4.85
CA LEU A 125 -2.07 -5.86 -5.67
C LEU A 125 -1.78 -6.87 -6.78
N ASP A 126 -2.79 -7.63 -7.17
CA ASP A 126 -2.72 -8.65 -8.23
C ASP A 126 -3.33 -8.20 -9.57
N SER A 127 -4.04 -7.06 -9.60
CA SER A 127 -4.70 -6.57 -10.80
C SER A 127 -4.16 -5.23 -11.31
N HIS A 128 -4.15 -5.07 -12.62
CA HIS A 128 -3.78 -3.82 -13.28
C HIS A 128 -4.78 -2.69 -13.01
N ILE A 129 -6.07 -3.02 -12.83
CA ILE A 129 -7.12 -2.06 -12.50
C ILE A 129 -6.89 -1.51 -11.10
N ALA A 130 -6.61 -2.38 -10.13
CA ALA A 130 -6.33 -1.95 -8.77
C ALA A 130 -5.09 -1.04 -8.71
N ARG A 131 -4.02 -1.36 -9.45
CA ARG A 131 -2.84 -0.50 -9.57
C ARG A 131 -3.15 0.85 -10.21
N TYR A 132 -3.98 0.85 -11.25
CA TYR A 132 -4.41 2.07 -11.94
C TYR A 132 -5.17 3.00 -10.99
N LEU A 133 -6.13 2.47 -10.25
CA LEU A 133 -6.93 3.23 -9.30
C LEU A 133 -6.10 3.72 -8.11
N LEU A 134 -5.25 2.84 -7.53
CA LEU A 134 -4.34 3.21 -6.45
C LEU A 134 -3.39 4.34 -6.87
N ASN A 135 -2.85 4.26 -8.09
CA ASN A 135 -2.00 5.32 -8.63
C ASN A 135 -2.70 6.69 -8.63
N ARG A 136 -3.96 6.74 -9.05
CA ARG A 136 -4.74 7.99 -9.07
C ARG A 136 -4.94 8.55 -7.67
N LEU A 137 -5.30 7.70 -6.70
CA LEU A 137 -5.48 8.13 -5.31
C LEU A 137 -4.15 8.60 -4.69
N ALA A 138 -3.06 7.87 -4.91
CA ALA A 138 -1.74 8.25 -4.44
C ALA A 138 -1.27 9.59 -5.05
N MET A 139 -1.42 9.76 -6.38
CA MET A 139 -1.05 11.01 -7.07
C MET A 139 -1.88 12.20 -6.58
N ARG A 140 -3.20 12.05 -6.42
CA ARG A 140 -4.09 13.09 -5.87
C ARG A 140 -3.72 13.46 -4.44
N ALA A 141 -3.38 12.48 -3.62
CA ALA A 141 -2.94 12.70 -2.24
C ALA A 141 -1.49 13.23 -2.15
N GLY A 142 -0.78 13.33 -3.26
CA GLY A 142 0.62 13.77 -3.26
C GLY A 142 1.57 12.76 -2.60
N LYS A 143 1.23 11.45 -2.61
CA LYS A 143 1.98 10.41 -1.88
C LYS A 143 2.76 9.51 -2.81
N THR A 144 3.97 9.18 -2.39
CA THR A 144 4.79 8.14 -3.01
C THR A 144 4.17 6.77 -2.71
N TRP A 145 4.12 5.91 -3.73
CA TRP A 145 3.71 4.53 -3.54
C TRP A 145 4.67 3.54 -4.20
N ILE A 146 4.77 2.36 -3.60
CA ILE A 146 5.69 1.30 -3.97
C ILE A 146 4.89 0.11 -4.47
N ASP A 147 5.00 -0.21 -5.75
CA ASP A 147 4.33 -1.37 -6.36
C ASP A 147 5.24 -2.60 -6.30
N GLY A 148 4.70 -3.71 -5.80
CA GLY A 148 5.30 -5.03 -5.90
C GLY A 148 4.52 -5.91 -6.88
N SER A 149 5.23 -6.63 -7.72
CA SER A 149 4.64 -7.65 -8.60
C SER A 149 5.48 -8.92 -8.57
N ILE A 150 4.80 -10.06 -8.55
CA ILE A 150 5.43 -11.38 -8.51
C ILE A 150 4.77 -12.33 -9.51
N GLU A 151 5.58 -13.13 -10.17
CA GLU A 151 5.13 -14.18 -11.08
C GLU A 151 6.16 -15.30 -11.09
N ASN A 152 5.75 -16.53 -10.79
CA ASN A 152 6.66 -17.68 -10.66
C ASN A 152 7.84 -17.36 -9.71
N LEU A 153 9.07 -17.42 -10.21
CA LEU A 153 10.31 -17.07 -9.50
C LEU A 153 10.79 -15.64 -9.83
N THR A 154 10.00 -14.84 -10.52
CA THR A 154 10.35 -13.46 -10.89
C THR A 154 9.54 -12.46 -10.10
N GLY A 155 10.03 -11.22 -10.05
CA GLY A 155 9.28 -10.13 -9.46
C GLY A 155 9.88 -8.77 -9.78
N ALA A 156 9.13 -7.73 -9.46
CA ALA A 156 9.60 -6.37 -9.65
C ALA A 156 9.11 -5.45 -8.51
N VAL A 157 9.93 -4.46 -8.19
CA VAL A 157 9.58 -3.33 -7.33
C VAL A 157 9.70 -2.04 -8.13
N LYS A 158 8.68 -1.21 -8.07
CA LYS A 158 8.62 0.11 -8.71
C LYS A 158 8.22 1.15 -7.70
N VAL A 159 8.88 2.29 -7.72
CA VAL A 159 8.54 3.42 -6.85
C VAL A 159 7.96 4.53 -7.73
N TYR A 160 6.76 4.96 -7.39
CA TYR A 160 6.06 6.04 -8.07
C TYR A 160 5.95 7.25 -7.16
N THR A 161 6.53 8.34 -7.60
CA THR A 161 6.60 9.59 -6.82
C THR A 161 5.98 10.73 -7.64
N PRO A 162 5.05 11.50 -7.06
CA PRO A 162 4.50 12.68 -7.70
C PRO A 162 5.60 13.63 -8.20
N GLY A 163 5.47 14.08 -9.45
CA GLY A 163 6.48 14.92 -10.10
C GLY A 163 7.63 14.18 -10.78
N VAL A 164 7.85 12.90 -10.46
CA VAL A 164 8.92 12.07 -11.03
C VAL A 164 8.39 11.06 -12.04
N ASN A 165 7.42 10.27 -11.62
CA ASN A 165 6.81 9.23 -12.47
C ASN A 165 5.47 8.79 -11.90
N CYS A 166 4.65 8.13 -12.71
CA CYS A 166 3.44 7.47 -12.24
C CYS A 166 3.17 6.19 -13.06
N TYR A 167 2.29 5.34 -12.54
CA TYR A 167 1.92 4.09 -13.18
C TYR A 167 1.33 4.30 -14.58
N GLU A 168 0.41 5.25 -14.74
CA GLU A 168 -0.24 5.55 -16.03
C GLU A 168 0.73 6.09 -17.06
N CYS A 169 1.75 6.86 -16.66
CA CYS A 169 2.80 7.31 -17.57
C CYS A 169 3.60 6.16 -18.18
N GLY A 170 3.66 5.04 -17.49
CA GLY A 170 4.37 3.83 -17.94
C GLY A 170 3.51 2.87 -18.77
N LEU A 171 2.19 3.09 -18.88
CA LEU A 171 1.30 2.22 -19.63
C LEU A 171 1.47 2.41 -21.14
N SER A 172 1.46 1.31 -21.88
CA SER A 172 1.25 1.34 -23.32
C SER A 172 -0.22 1.70 -23.63
N ARG A 173 -0.47 2.19 -24.85
CA ARG A 173 -1.83 2.50 -25.29
C ARG A 173 -2.75 1.28 -25.25
N GLU A 174 -2.24 0.11 -25.57
CA GLU A 174 -2.96 -1.15 -25.52
C GLU A 174 -3.32 -1.54 -24.06
N ALA A 175 -2.34 -1.46 -23.15
CA ALA A 175 -2.57 -1.75 -21.72
C ALA A 175 -3.60 -0.79 -21.11
N PHE A 176 -3.53 0.51 -21.46
CA PHE A 176 -4.50 1.51 -21.05
C PHE A 176 -5.90 1.19 -21.56
N ASN A 177 -6.04 0.89 -22.85
CA ASN A 177 -7.33 0.54 -23.45
C ASN A 177 -7.92 -0.73 -22.79
N ASN A 178 -7.12 -1.74 -22.50
CA ASN A 178 -7.55 -2.95 -21.82
C ASN A 178 -8.05 -2.68 -20.40
N ILE A 179 -7.46 -1.72 -19.69
CA ILE A 179 -7.95 -1.27 -18.39
C ILE A 179 -9.29 -0.54 -18.56
N MET A 180 -9.38 0.39 -19.51
CA MET A 180 -10.60 1.18 -19.73
C MET A 180 -11.79 0.32 -20.16
N LEU A 181 -11.59 -0.67 -21.02
CA LEU A 181 -12.65 -1.61 -21.42
C LEU A 181 -13.22 -2.39 -20.23
N ARG A 182 -12.40 -2.64 -19.21
CA ARG A 182 -12.82 -3.36 -17.99
C ARG A 182 -13.38 -2.47 -16.90
N THR A 183 -13.16 -1.15 -16.96
CA THR A 183 -13.69 -0.19 -15.99
C THR A 183 -15.04 0.42 -16.41
N GLY A 184 -15.46 0.23 -17.65
CA GLY A 184 -16.64 0.86 -18.24
C GLY A 184 -18.01 0.28 -17.89
N CYS A 185 -18.10 -0.82 -17.13
CA CYS A 185 -19.38 -1.42 -16.73
C CYS A 185 -19.38 -1.87 -15.27
N ALA A 186 -20.51 -1.73 -14.59
CA ALA A 186 -20.74 -2.13 -13.20
C ALA A 186 -20.48 -3.63 -12.89
N ASP A 187 -20.29 -4.47 -13.91
CA ASP A 187 -19.96 -5.90 -13.80
C ASP A 187 -18.47 -6.18 -13.46
N VAL A 188 -17.64 -5.17 -13.41
CA VAL A 188 -16.19 -5.31 -13.19
C VAL A 188 -15.85 -5.92 -11.83
N VAL A 189 -16.70 -5.72 -10.83
CA VAL A 189 -16.48 -6.24 -9.48
C VAL A 189 -16.71 -7.77 -9.39
N ARG A 190 -17.53 -8.34 -10.25
CA ARG A 190 -17.89 -9.78 -10.18
C ARG A 190 -17.06 -10.72 -11.08
N THR A 191 -16.38 -10.20 -12.11
CA THR A 191 -15.69 -11.05 -13.10
C THR A 191 -14.20 -11.26 -12.82
N GLN A 192 -13.64 -10.68 -11.79
CA GLN A 192 -12.21 -10.79 -11.45
C GLN A 192 -11.75 -12.20 -11.01
N ASN A 193 -12.66 -13.12 -10.74
CA ASN A 193 -12.30 -14.39 -10.08
C ASN A 193 -11.94 -15.56 -11.00
N LYS A 194 -11.91 -15.43 -12.33
CA LYS A 194 -11.72 -16.61 -13.20
C LYS A 194 -10.66 -16.53 -14.30
N ALA A 195 -10.08 -15.39 -14.62
CA ALA A 195 -9.08 -15.27 -15.68
C ALA A 195 -7.68 -15.05 -15.11
N GLY A 196 -6.90 -16.13 -15.05
CA GLY A 196 -5.45 -16.07 -14.92
C GLY A 196 -4.91 -15.88 -13.51
N ARG A 197 -5.13 -16.86 -12.62
CA ARG A 197 -4.31 -16.93 -11.38
C ARG A 197 -2.85 -17.06 -11.77
N VAL A 198 -2.07 -16.03 -11.57
CA VAL A 198 -0.61 -16.08 -11.77
C VAL A 198 -0.03 -16.98 -10.68
N ALA A 199 0.74 -17.98 -11.08
CA ALA A 199 1.43 -18.84 -10.13
C ALA A 199 2.47 -17.99 -9.38
N THR A 200 2.39 -17.98 -8.05
CA THR A 200 3.31 -17.23 -7.19
C THR A 200 3.94 -18.18 -6.18
N THR A 201 5.21 -17.93 -5.85
CA THR A 201 5.95 -18.75 -4.89
C THR A 201 6.19 -17.96 -3.59
N PRO A 202 6.38 -18.64 -2.45
CA PRO A 202 6.76 -17.96 -1.22
C PRO A 202 8.12 -17.25 -1.37
N ILE A 203 9.02 -17.78 -2.19
CA ILE A 203 10.35 -17.20 -2.45
C ILE A 203 10.23 -15.82 -3.08
N SER A 204 9.49 -15.72 -4.19
CA SER A 204 9.30 -14.42 -4.86
C SER A 204 8.53 -13.43 -3.99
N ALA A 205 7.56 -13.89 -3.19
CA ALA A 205 6.84 -13.06 -2.24
C ALA A 205 7.77 -12.49 -1.15
N SER A 206 8.63 -13.34 -0.56
CA SER A 206 9.58 -12.91 0.48
C SER A 206 10.61 -11.92 -0.04
N ILE A 207 11.21 -12.19 -1.21
CA ILE A 207 12.22 -11.30 -1.81
C ILE A 207 11.61 -9.94 -2.16
N ILE A 208 10.52 -9.93 -2.90
CA ILE A 208 9.89 -8.68 -3.37
C ILE A 208 9.26 -7.91 -2.22
N GLY A 209 8.59 -8.58 -1.29
CA GLY A 209 8.04 -7.95 -0.09
C GLY A 209 9.12 -7.30 0.78
N ALA A 210 10.26 -7.94 0.96
CA ALA A 210 11.40 -7.37 1.68
C ALA A 210 11.98 -6.14 0.94
N MET A 211 12.08 -6.20 -0.39
CA MET A 211 12.55 -5.07 -1.21
C MET A 211 11.56 -3.88 -1.18
N GLN A 212 10.24 -4.13 -1.15
CA GLN A 212 9.25 -3.07 -0.98
C GLN A 212 9.42 -2.37 0.39
N VAL A 213 9.59 -3.13 1.46
CA VAL A 213 9.81 -2.57 2.80
C VAL A 213 11.15 -1.82 2.87
N GLN A 214 12.20 -2.32 2.24
CA GLN A 214 13.48 -1.60 2.14
C GLN A 214 13.28 -0.21 1.49
N GLU A 215 12.52 -0.10 0.41
CA GLU A 215 12.22 1.19 -0.21
C GLU A 215 11.35 2.08 0.71
N ALA A 216 10.36 1.49 1.39
CA ALA A 216 9.56 2.23 2.36
C ALA A 216 10.42 2.79 3.51
N MET A 217 11.36 2.02 4.04
CA MET A 217 12.30 2.49 5.06
C MET A 217 13.16 3.66 4.56
N LYS A 218 13.65 3.60 3.32
CA LYS A 218 14.40 4.71 2.71
C LYS A 218 13.55 5.98 2.61
N ILE A 219 12.29 5.85 2.18
CA ILE A 219 11.36 6.98 2.06
C ILE A 219 11.05 7.58 3.43
N ILE A 220 10.75 6.75 4.45
CA ILE A 220 10.48 7.20 5.82
C ILE A 220 11.68 7.95 6.42
N HIS A 221 12.91 7.51 6.11
CA HIS A 221 14.13 8.14 6.63
C HIS A 221 14.57 9.35 5.81
N ALA A 222 14.09 9.50 4.56
CA ALA A 222 14.40 10.69 3.76
C ALA A 222 13.91 11.95 4.47
N SER A 223 14.77 12.95 4.56
CA SER A 223 14.41 14.27 5.05
C SER A 223 15.25 15.30 4.28
N ASP A 224 14.69 16.49 4.11
CA ASP A 224 15.40 17.61 3.47
C ASP A 224 16.53 18.17 4.35
N GLU A 225 16.50 17.87 5.65
CA GLU A 225 17.44 18.42 6.64
C GLU A 225 18.75 17.64 6.76
N GLU A 226 18.77 16.35 6.44
CA GLU A 226 19.98 15.52 6.55
C GLU A 226 20.14 14.59 5.36
N PRO A 227 21.29 14.57 4.70
CA PRO A 227 21.56 13.64 3.61
C PRO A 227 21.56 12.20 4.14
N VAL A 228 20.71 11.37 3.55
CA VAL A 228 20.66 9.93 3.85
C VAL A 228 21.66 9.18 2.96
N PRO A 229 22.31 8.11 3.47
CA PRO A 229 23.37 7.41 2.74
C PRO A 229 22.83 6.48 1.63
N PHE A 230 21.55 6.53 1.31
CA PHE A 230 20.91 5.63 0.36
C PHE A 230 20.08 6.37 -0.70
N LYS A 231 19.92 5.71 -1.85
CA LYS A 231 19.12 6.19 -2.98
C LYS A 231 17.87 5.33 -3.09
N THR A 232 16.72 5.96 -3.31
CA THR A 232 15.46 5.28 -3.61
C THR A 232 15.39 4.83 -5.07
N LEU A 233 14.41 3.98 -5.35
CA LEU A 233 14.08 3.54 -6.72
C LEU A 233 13.15 4.52 -7.45
N GLU A 234 13.08 5.80 -7.05
CA GLU A 234 12.26 6.80 -7.75
C GLU A 234 12.56 6.85 -9.24
N GLY A 235 11.52 6.77 -10.05
CA GLY A 235 11.65 6.73 -11.51
C GLY A 235 12.31 5.46 -12.07
N LYS A 236 12.47 4.43 -11.26
CA LYS A 236 13.13 3.18 -11.61
C LYS A 236 12.27 1.97 -11.28
N MET A 237 12.64 0.86 -11.89
CA MET A 237 12.13 -0.48 -11.59
C MET A 237 13.32 -1.39 -11.27
N LEU A 238 13.27 -2.05 -10.12
CA LEU A 238 14.10 -3.20 -9.83
C LEU A 238 13.36 -4.44 -10.31
N ARG A 239 14.04 -5.27 -11.12
CA ARG A 239 13.55 -6.57 -11.57
C ARG A 239 14.44 -7.69 -11.05
N TYR A 240 13.83 -8.64 -10.39
CA TYR A 240 14.42 -9.88 -9.90
C TYR A 240 14.02 -11.03 -10.83
N GLU A 241 15.00 -11.80 -11.28
CA GLU A 241 14.87 -12.98 -12.15
C GLU A 241 15.44 -14.20 -11.44
N GLY A 242 14.59 -14.94 -10.72
CA GLY A 242 15.02 -16.09 -9.93
C GLY A 242 15.55 -17.26 -10.75
N MET A 243 15.13 -17.39 -12.02
CA MET A 243 15.64 -18.45 -12.90
C MET A 243 17.12 -18.26 -13.26
N THR A 244 17.58 -17.03 -13.27
CA THR A 244 18.99 -16.66 -13.62
C THR A 244 19.76 -16.04 -12.45
N ASN A 245 19.13 -15.92 -11.27
CA ASN A 245 19.68 -15.24 -10.09
C ASN A 245 20.18 -13.82 -10.37
N SER A 246 19.49 -13.09 -11.24
CA SER A 246 19.88 -11.73 -11.61
C SER A 246 18.94 -10.68 -11.03
N VAL A 247 19.52 -9.54 -10.67
CA VAL A 247 18.79 -8.34 -10.23
C VAL A 247 19.23 -7.17 -11.11
N ASN A 248 18.28 -6.55 -11.78
CA ASN A 248 18.55 -5.45 -12.69
C ASN A 248 17.70 -4.23 -12.31
N ILE A 249 18.26 -3.03 -12.52
CA ILE A 249 17.57 -1.77 -12.28
C ILE A 249 17.46 -1.02 -13.61
N TYR A 250 16.24 -0.68 -13.97
CA TYR A 250 15.91 0.04 -15.21
C TYR A 250 15.27 1.39 -14.89
N ARG A 251 15.45 2.38 -15.74
CA ARG A 251 14.57 3.56 -15.74
C ARG A 251 13.17 3.12 -16.13
N TYR A 252 12.17 3.60 -15.38
CA TYR A 252 10.79 3.18 -15.60
C TYR A 252 9.84 4.36 -15.50
N ALA A 253 9.09 4.58 -16.58
CA ALA A 253 8.13 5.67 -16.74
C ALA A 253 8.75 7.06 -16.48
N SER A 254 8.48 7.99 -17.34
CA SER A 254 8.82 9.40 -17.14
C SER A 254 7.53 10.18 -16.91
N TRP A 255 7.59 11.22 -16.10
CA TRP A 255 6.47 12.12 -15.87
C TRP A 255 6.00 12.77 -17.19
N LYS A 256 4.75 12.52 -17.59
CA LYS A 256 4.12 13.11 -18.78
C LYS A 256 3.16 14.21 -18.32
N LYS A 257 3.44 15.46 -18.66
CA LYS A 257 2.61 16.62 -18.25
C LYS A 257 1.12 16.50 -18.58
N SER A 258 0.80 15.81 -19.67
CA SER A 258 -0.60 15.59 -20.12
C SER A 258 -1.27 14.37 -19.51
N CYS A 259 -0.66 13.70 -18.56
CA CYS A 259 -1.25 12.50 -17.95
C CYS A 259 -2.40 12.89 -17.01
N PRO A 260 -3.60 12.33 -17.18
CA PRO A 260 -4.75 12.67 -16.35
C PRO A 260 -4.66 12.20 -14.88
N ALA A 261 -3.67 11.34 -14.57
CA ALA A 261 -3.43 10.89 -13.20
C ALA A 261 -2.73 11.93 -12.33
N HIS A 262 -2.27 13.06 -12.90
CA HIS A 262 -1.47 14.04 -12.17
C HIS A 262 -2.29 15.14 -11.49
N GLU A 263 -3.59 15.01 -11.48
CA GLU A 263 -4.46 15.86 -10.70
C GLU A 263 -4.16 15.71 -9.20
N ARG A 264 -3.94 16.82 -8.52
CA ARG A 264 -3.78 16.87 -7.07
C ARG A 264 -4.98 17.51 -6.42
N TRP A 265 -5.32 17.05 -5.24
CA TRP A 265 -6.34 17.62 -4.39
C TRP A 265 -5.67 18.14 -3.12
N ASP A 266 -5.13 19.35 -3.23
CA ASP A 266 -4.39 19.96 -2.13
C ASP A 266 -5.32 20.54 -1.05
N ASP A 267 -6.52 20.96 -1.43
CA ASP A 267 -7.50 21.65 -0.57
C ASP A 267 -8.62 20.72 -0.11
N VAL A 268 -8.28 19.60 0.52
CA VAL A 268 -9.28 18.70 1.12
C VAL A 268 -9.59 19.16 2.54
N ILE A 269 -10.82 19.57 2.75
CA ILE A 269 -11.33 19.97 4.06
C ILE A 269 -11.73 18.72 4.85
N CYS A 270 -11.07 18.48 5.98
CA CYS A 270 -11.47 17.45 6.92
C CYS A 270 -12.58 17.96 7.85
N ALA A 271 -13.74 17.32 7.79
CA ALA A 271 -14.85 17.60 8.71
C ALA A 271 -14.78 16.63 9.90
N GLU A 272 -13.93 16.96 10.89
CA GLU A 272 -13.64 16.08 12.03
C GLU A 272 -14.85 15.74 12.91
N ASP A 273 -15.88 16.57 12.85
CA ASP A 273 -17.12 16.40 13.66
C ASP A 273 -18.26 15.73 12.86
N LEU A 274 -17.98 15.13 11.71
CA LEU A 274 -18.95 14.38 10.92
C LEU A 274 -18.63 12.89 10.92
N SER A 275 -19.66 12.09 11.08
CA SER A 275 -19.63 10.65 10.97
C SER A 275 -20.37 10.18 9.73
N ALA A 276 -19.99 9.03 9.16
CA ALA A 276 -20.77 8.39 8.08
C ALA A 276 -22.17 7.96 8.52
N GLU A 277 -22.43 7.89 9.84
CA GLU A 277 -23.72 7.56 10.45
C GLU A 277 -24.61 8.77 10.67
N ASP A 278 -24.10 10.00 10.45
CA ASP A 278 -24.89 11.21 10.61
C ASP A 278 -25.97 11.32 9.55
N ALA A 279 -27.12 11.89 9.93
CA ALA A 279 -28.20 12.14 8.99
C ALA A 279 -27.73 13.07 7.87
N VAL A 280 -28.13 12.81 6.62
CA VAL A 280 -27.73 13.57 5.42
C VAL A 280 -27.97 15.08 5.60
N GLY A 281 -29.05 15.48 6.26
CA GLY A 281 -29.35 16.88 6.55
C GLY A 281 -28.31 17.55 7.45
N VAL A 282 -27.74 16.84 8.42
CA VAL A 282 -26.67 17.33 9.31
C VAL A 282 -25.38 17.51 8.50
N ILE A 283 -25.04 16.51 7.68
CA ILE A 283 -23.87 16.54 6.81
C ILE A 283 -23.95 17.75 5.86
N LEU A 284 -25.08 17.91 5.18
CA LEU A 284 -25.30 19.03 4.25
C LEU A 284 -25.23 20.41 4.92
N SER A 285 -25.84 20.55 6.10
CA SER A 285 -25.80 21.82 6.85
C SER A 285 -24.37 22.19 7.20
N LYS A 286 -23.57 21.23 7.63
CA LYS A 286 -22.18 21.45 8.00
C LYS A 286 -21.29 21.71 6.81
N LEU A 287 -21.47 21.00 5.70
CA LEU A 287 -20.76 21.25 4.44
C LEU A 287 -21.04 22.65 3.91
N LYS A 288 -22.30 23.14 3.97
CA LYS A 288 -22.64 24.52 3.61
C LYS A 288 -21.86 25.53 4.44
N THR A 289 -21.75 25.31 5.73
CA THR A 289 -21.00 26.18 6.64
C THR A 289 -19.50 26.17 6.33
N LEU A 290 -18.92 24.99 6.11
CA LEU A 290 -17.49 24.83 5.84
C LEU A 290 -17.06 25.39 4.48
N LEU A 291 -17.92 25.24 3.46
CA LEU A 291 -17.63 25.66 2.10
C LEU A 291 -18.10 27.09 1.80
N GLY A 292 -18.85 27.73 2.71
CA GLY A 292 -19.42 29.04 2.48
C GLY A 292 -20.42 29.10 1.33
N ALA A 293 -20.97 27.95 0.93
CA ALA A 293 -21.85 27.80 -0.22
C ALA A 293 -23.33 27.91 0.16
N GLU A 294 -24.10 28.71 -0.56
CA GLU A 294 -25.57 28.80 -0.36
C GLU A 294 -26.33 27.56 -0.84
N ALA A 295 -25.76 26.79 -1.78
CA ALA A 295 -26.31 25.55 -2.27
C ALA A 295 -25.24 24.48 -2.45
N VAL A 296 -25.42 23.33 -1.80
CA VAL A 296 -24.72 22.08 -2.11
C VAL A 296 -25.76 21.19 -2.77
N GLU A 297 -25.62 20.93 -4.06
CA GLU A 297 -26.42 19.95 -4.80
C GLU A 297 -25.79 18.58 -4.65
N ILE A 298 -26.61 17.56 -4.40
CA ILE A 298 -26.19 16.14 -4.29
C ILE A 298 -26.48 15.46 -5.60
#